data_3c7eee81d2171e3762eaa3c55311f659
#
_entry.id   3c7eee81d2171e3762eaa3c55311f659
#
_cell.length_a   1.000
_cell.length_b   1.000
_cell.length_c   1.000
_cell.angle_alpha   90.00
_cell.angle_beta   90.00
_cell.angle_gamma   90.00
#
_symmetry.space_group_name_H-M   'P 1'
#
loop_
_entity.id
_entity.type
_entity.pdbx_description
1 polymer ?
#
loop_
_entity_poly.entity_id
_entity_poly.type
_entity_poly.pdbx_seq_one_letter_code
_entity_poly.pdbx_strand_id
1 'polypeptide(L)'
;ERIYVRDAVRIYSFFESIVESCVDSIQFMWVKIRPCGEELIVCMEVESEANLSSFFDKTEKGEYEDGVWKFTFTVKKAGEK
;
A
#
# COMPACT_ATOMS: atom_id res chain seq x y z
N GLU A 1 -15.73 -7.35 -0.49
CA GLU A 1 -15.26 -7.23 -1.87
C GLU A 1 -14.21 -8.27 -2.17
N ARG A 2 -14.12 -8.64 -3.41
CA ARG A 2 -13.16 -9.67 -3.81
C ARG A 2 -12.11 -9.07 -4.71
N ILE A 3 -10.90 -9.58 -4.58
CA ILE A 3 -9.83 -9.23 -5.52
C ILE A 3 -9.17 -10.52 -5.94
N TYR A 4 -8.40 -10.45 -7.01
CA TYR A 4 -7.69 -11.63 -7.48
C TYR A 4 -6.56 -11.97 -6.53
N VAL A 5 -6.29 -13.27 -6.41
CA VAL A 5 -5.27 -13.74 -5.48
C VAL A 5 -3.91 -13.09 -5.78
N ARG A 6 -3.56 -12.99 -7.05
CA ARG A 6 -2.25 -12.43 -7.40
C ARG A 6 -2.13 -10.98 -6.95
N ASP A 7 -3.24 -10.22 -6.95
CA ASP A 7 -3.20 -8.85 -6.49
C ASP A 7 -3.10 -8.79 -4.99
N ALA A 8 -3.78 -9.70 -4.31
CA ALA A 8 -3.69 -9.77 -2.86
C ALA A 8 -2.26 -10.10 -2.43
N VAL A 9 -1.63 -11.04 -3.12
CA VAL A 9 -0.25 -11.41 -2.80
C VAL A 9 0.68 -10.23 -3.04
N ARG A 10 0.48 -9.51 -4.13
CA ARG A 10 1.32 -8.36 -4.44
C ARG A 10 1.22 -7.29 -3.36
N ILE A 11 0.02 -6.98 -2.92
CA ILE A 11 -0.20 -5.97 -1.89
C ILE A 11 0.42 -6.42 -0.58
N TYR A 12 0.23 -7.68 -0.24
CA TYR A 12 0.74 -8.24 0.99
C TYR A 12 2.26 -8.22 1.03
N SER A 13 2.89 -8.59 -0.11
CA SER A 13 4.35 -8.59 -0.20
C SER A 13 4.90 -7.19 -0.07
N PHE A 14 4.22 -6.21 -0.66
CA PHE A 14 4.63 -4.83 -0.53
C PHE A 14 4.56 -4.40 0.93
N PHE A 15 3.49 -4.75 1.59
CA PHE A 15 3.23 -4.45 2.97
C PHE A 15 4.37 -5.00 3.84
N GLU A 16 4.69 -6.28 3.64
CA GLU A 16 5.77 -6.90 4.40
C GLU A 16 7.10 -6.21 4.17
N SER A 17 7.37 -5.84 2.93
CA SER A 17 8.64 -5.18 2.62
C SER A 17 8.75 -3.83 3.31
N ILE A 18 7.66 -3.09 3.38
CA ILE A 18 7.65 -1.81 4.07
C ILE A 18 7.94 -2.03 5.56
N VAL A 19 7.23 -2.98 6.17
CA VAL A 19 7.40 -3.25 7.59
C VAL A 19 8.82 -3.67 7.89
N GLU A 20 9.38 -4.54 7.07
CA GLU A 20 10.75 -5.00 7.29
C GLU A 20 11.76 -3.87 7.16
N SER A 21 11.49 -2.92 6.28
CA SER A 21 12.42 -1.82 6.07
C SER A 21 12.43 -0.83 7.21
N CYS A 22 11.36 -0.74 7.97
CA CYS A 22 11.28 0.28 9.00
C CYS A 22 10.79 -0.25 10.34
N VAL A 23 11.02 -1.55 10.60
CA VAL A 23 10.50 -2.18 11.81
C VAL A 23 10.96 -1.46 13.07
N ASP A 24 12.17 -0.89 13.06
CA ASP A 24 12.71 -0.23 14.23
C ASP A 24 12.29 1.22 14.36
N SER A 25 11.71 1.78 13.32
CA SER A 25 11.38 3.21 13.33
C SER A 25 9.94 3.50 12.97
N ILE A 26 9.15 2.46 12.74
CA ILE A 26 7.76 2.67 12.37
C ILE A 26 7.00 3.13 13.61
N GLN A 27 6.27 4.23 13.49
CA GLN A 27 5.51 4.75 14.59
C GLN A 27 4.05 4.48 14.43
N PHE A 28 3.61 4.29 13.19
CA PHE A 28 2.22 4.22 12.94
C PHE A 28 2.01 3.83 11.49
N MET A 29 1.01 3.02 11.24
CA MET A 29 0.73 2.56 9.90
C MET A 29 -0.72 2.18 9.80
N TRP A 30 -1.36 2.56 8.70
CA TRP A 30 -2.72 2.13 8.47
C TRP A 30 -2.95 1.94 6.98
N VAL A 31 -3.97 1.18 6.66
CA VAL A 31 -4.32 0.86 5.29
C VAL A 31 -5.80 1.17 5.12
N LYS A 32 -6.12 1.88 4.06
CA LYS A 32 -7.50 2.15 3.70
C LYS A 32 -7.79 1.50 2.37
N ILE A 33 -8.96 0.91 2.26
CA ILE A 33 -9.39 0.32 1.00
C ILE A 33 -10.71 0.95 0.64
N ARG A 34 -10.82 1.48 -0.55
CA ARG A 34 -12.00 2.19 -0.96
C ARG A 34 -12.43 1.70 -2.34
N PRO A 35 -13.70 1.36 -2.51
CA PRO A 35 -14.17 0.97 -3.84
C PRO A 35 -14.31 2.18 -4.74
N CYS A 36 -14.06 1.98 -6.01
CA CYS A 36 -14.17 3.03 -7.00
C CYS A 36 -14.55 2.38 -8.33
N GLY A 37 -15.86 2.31 -8.60
CA GLY A 37 -16.32 1.61 -9.79
C GLY A 37 -16.00 0.14 -9.71
N GLU A 38 -15.30 -0.37 -10.69
CA GLU A 38 -14.93 -1.78 -10.72
C GLU A 38 -13.57 -2.02 -10.11
N GLU A 39 -13.02 -1.02 -9.44
CA GLU A 39 -11.69 -1.11 -8.88
C GLU A 39 -11.73 -0.85 -7.40
N LEU A 40 -10.66 -1.25 -6.73
CA LEU A 40 -10.43 -0.92 -5.34
C LEU A 40 -9.17 -0.11 -5.27
N ILE A 41 -9.22 0.97 -4.53
CA ILE A 41 -8.05 1.81 -4.29
C ILE A 41 -7.53 1.47 -2.92
N VAL A 42 -6.29 1.00 -2.86
CA VAL A 42 -5.65 0.62 -1.61
C VAL A 42 -4.61 1.68 -1.30
N CYS A 43 -4.76 2.33 -0.17
CA CYS A 43 -3.86 3.39 0.25
C CYS A 43 -3.24 3.01 1.57
N MET A 44 -1.91 3.03 1.63
CA MET A 44 -1.17 2.71 2.83
C MET A 44 -0.44 3.95 3.30
N GLU A 45 -0.57 4.30 4.58
CA GLU A 45 0.16 5.42 5.14
C GLU A 45 1.04 4.90 6.26
N VAL A 46 2.30 5.33 6.24
CA VAL A 46 3.30 4.88 7.20
C VAL A 46 4.02 6.09 7.74
N GLU A 47 4.06 6.22 9.06
CA GLU A 47 4.84 7.26 9.69
C GLU A 47 6.13 6.63 10.20
N SER A 48 7.26 7.05 9.67
CA SER A 48 8.54 6.46 9.99
C SER A 48 9.65 7.41 9.59
N GLU A 49 10.77 7.32 10.29
CA GLU A 49 11.94 8.10 9.94
C GLU A 49 12.79 7.41 8.89
N ALA A 50 12.49 6.16 8.57
CA ALA A 50 13.24 5.46 7.54
C ALA A 50 12.94 6.08 6.18
N ASN A 51 13.88 5.96 5.27
CA ASN A 51 13.69 6.46 3.92
C ASN A 51 13.04 5.38 3.09
N LEU A 52 11.78 5.58 2.75
CA LEU A 52 11.01 4.59 2.02
C LEU A 52 10.81 4.98 0.55
N SER A 53 11.60 5.94 0.06
CA SER A 53 11.39 6.44 -1.29
C SER A 53 11.63 5.38 -2.35
N SER A 54 12.43 4.35 -2.05
CA SER A 54 12.67 3.29 -3.03
C SER A 54 11.41 2.49 -3.33
N PHE A 55 10.39 2.60 -2.49
CA PHE A 55 9.15 1.88 -2.72
C PHE A 55 8.20 2.64 -3.64
N PHE A 56 8.49 3.90 -3.95
CA PHE A 56 7.63 4.67 -4.83
C PHE A 56 7.48 4.02 -6.21
N ASP A 57 8.53 3.39 -6.68
CA ASP A 57 8.50 2.76 -8.00
C ASP A 57 7.61 1.53 -8.05
N LYS A 58 7.21 1.04 -6.89
CA LYS A 58 6.42 -0.20 -6.81
C LYS A 58 4.95 0.08 -6.63
N THR A 59 4.57 1.34 -6.65
CA THR A 59 3.18 1.74 -6.46
C THR A 59 2.78 2.66 -7.59
N GLU A 60 1.48 2.88 -7.73
CA GLU A 60 1.00 3.81 -8.75
C GLU A 60 1.25 5.24 -8.34
N LYS A 61 1.21 5.51 -7.05
CA LYS A 61 1.42 6.85 -6.58
C LYS A 61 2.07 6.78 -5.21
N GLY A 62 3.15 7.52 -5.05
CA GLY A 62 3.84 7.61 -3.78
C GLY A 62 4.02 9.05 -3.39
N GLU A 63 3.82 9.37 -2.13
CA GLU A 63 3.95 10.72 -1.60
C GLU A 63 4.62 10.67 -0.25
N TYR A 64 5.28 11.77 0.10
CA TYR A 64 5.89 11.89 1.40
C TYR A 64 5.63 13.30 1.91
N GLU A 65 5.17 13.42 3.16
CA GLU A 65 4.93 14.71 3.75
C GLU A 65 5.03 14.60 5.27
N ASP A 66 5.91 15.40 5.86
CA ASP A 66 6.02 15.50 7.31
C ASP A 66 6.20 14.16 8.02
N GLY A 67 7.06 13.32 7.46
CA GLY A 67 7.35 12.05 8.09
C GLY A 67 6.38 10.95 7.75
N VAL A 68 5.38 11.25 6.95
CA VAL A 68 4.38 10.25 6.57
C VAL A 68 4.56 9.88 5.11
N TRP A 69 4.69 8.58 4.85
CA TRP A 69 4.82 8.04 3.51
C TRP A 69 3.48 7.47 3.11
N LYS A 70 3.03 7.81 1.92
CA LYS A 70 1.73 7.35 1.43
C LYS A 70 1.93 6.63 0.11
N PHE A 71 1.39 5.43 0.02
CA PHE A 71 1.51 4.59 -1.17
C PHE A 71 0.12 4.19 -1.62
N THR A 72 -0.14 4.29 -2.90
CA THR A 72 -1.47 4.00 -3.44
C THR A 72 -1.38 2.99 -4.57
N PHE A 73 -2.25 2.00 -4.52
CA PHE A 73 -2.41 1.01 -5.57
C PHE A 73 -3.85 0.98 -6.03
N THR A 74 -4.07 0.57 -7.26
CA THR A 74 -5.40 0.31 -7.76
C THR A 74 -5.44 -1.12 -8.23
N VAL A 75 -6.43 -1.88 -7.79
CA VAL A 75 -6.61 -3.26 -8.25
C VAL A 75 -8.03 -3.43 -8.70
N LYS A 76 -8.26 -4.36 -9.59
CA LYS A 76 -9.60 -4.64 -10.05
C LYS A 76 -10.30 -5.58 -9.11
N LYS A 77 -11.58 -5.37 -8.91
CA LYS A 77 -12.39 -6.33 -8.17
C LYS A 77 -12.46 -7.62 -8.95
N ALA A 78 -12.47 -8.73 -8.25
CA ALA A 78 -12.63 -10.02 -8.91
C ALA A 78 -14.04 -10.11 -9.46
N GLY A 79 -14.16 -10.72 -10.60
CA GLY A 79 -15.46 -10.85 -11.23
C GLY A 79 -16.40 -11.69 -10.42
N GLU A 80 -17.66 -11.45 -10.63
CA GLU A 80 -18.72 -12.24 -10.06
C GLU A 80 -19.09 -13.31 -11.02
N LYS A 81 -19.16 -14.50 -10.61
CA LYS A 81 -19.60 -15.50 -11.56
C LYS A 81 -20.05 -16.76 -10.91
#